data_2ee8e07482f58100951b79c79516aee4
#
_entry.id   2ee8e07482f58100951b79c79516aee4
#
_cell.length_a   1.000
_cell.length_b   1.000
_cell.length_c   1.000
_cell.angle_alpha   90.00
_cell.angle_beta   90.00
_cell.angle_gamma   90.00
#
_symmetry.space_group_name_H-M   'P 1'
#
loop_
_entity.id
_entity.type
_entity.pdbx_description
1 polymer ?
#
loop_
_entity_poly.entity_id
_entity_poly.type
_entity_poly.pdbx_seq_one_letter_code
_entity_poly.pdbx_strand_id
1 'polypeptide(L)'
;MIKKFPFKAALIIGVWAHLLAGAALREVVVSHTDDQGILQLYRMKEDGTGSRQLTFSKTGCRMPSCSSDGKKLVYVEQVGHAMALRFADLNGGKVRTLVGEGMNMLPSWLPDSEHLIWMKVKPQPKQDPARNSQIHIMNVTTGEHRRLFTNPEQLKHSNAMPAASPKGNQIAFISNRSGEMRVWVSDLNGDGAKLISKPEQEYHEAIKAPIEQKVPVWSPDGKWIAHWEGVEMIHMSKFTGINNPKRDQQIAATFNVWVVSHDGKQRRKVGRGDDPTWSPDGFVTRAYPEPKRGGPLVMIETETGEKTLSIVPPKRNWGRFSWVYKSL
;
A
#
# COMPACT_ATOMS: atom_id res chain seq x y z
N MET A 1 -21.38 20.38 39.52
CA MET A 1 -20.11 21.11 39.27
C MET A 1 -19.15 20.11 38.65
N ILE A 2 -19.10 20.01 37.31
CA ILE A 2 -18.26 19.04 36.56
C ILE A 2 -17.04 19.83 36.06
N LYS A 3 -15.87 19.52 36.60
CA LYS A 3 -14.60 20.14 36.18
C LYS A 3 -14.22 19.65 34.78
N LYS A 4 -14.15 20.59 33.84
CA LYS A 4 -13.55 20.38 32.51
C LYS A 4 -12.04 20.25 32.66
N PHE A 5 -11.47 19.11 32.26
CA PHE A 5 -10.02 18.95 32.06
C PHE A 5 -9.65 19.42 30.64
N PRO A 6 -8.55 20.14 30.47
CA PRO A 6 -8.17 20.69 29.17
C PRO A 6 -7.49 19.64 28.29
N PHE A 7 -8.04 19.45 27.10
CA PHE A 7 -7.66 18.49 26.06
C PHE A 7 -6.41 18.92 25.25
N LYS A 8 -5.42 19.54 25.85
CA LYS A 8 -4.22 20.07 25.14
C LYS A 8 -2.89 19.39 25.46
N ALA A 9 -2.85 18.41 26.36
CA ALA A 9 -1.58 17.80 26.80
C ALA A 9 -1.19 16.48 26.12
N ALA A 10 -2.10 15.80 25.42
CA ALA A 10 -1.83 14.46 24.87
C ALA A 10 -1.10 14.45 23.51
N LEU A 11 -1.01 15.60 22.81
CA LEU A 11 -0.39 15.67 21.48
C LEU A 11 1.13 15.84 21.50
N ILE A 12 1.71 16.12 22.65
CA ILE A 12 3.15 16.42 22.81
C ILE A 12 3.93 15.19 23.30
N ILE A 13 3.27 14.23 23.93
CA ILE A 13 3.97 13.12 24.60
C ILE A 13 4.52 12.08 23.59
N GLY A 14 3.88 11.85 22.44
CA GLY A 14 4.35 10.87 21.46
C GLY A 14 5.66 11.27 20.76
N VAL A 15 5.85 12.55 20.48
CA VAL A 15 7.10 13.08 19.88
C VAL A 15 8.26 13.04 20.88
N TRP A 16 7.96 13.23 22.15
CA TRP A 16 8.97 13.24 23.23
C TRP A 16 9.47 11.84 23.62
N ALA A 17 8.67 10.79 23.45
CA ALA A 17 9.09 9.43 23.79
C ALA A 17 10.23 8.93 22.88
N HIS A 18 10.23 9.28 21.59
CA HIS A 18 11.33 8.96 20.68
C HIS A 18 12.56 9.88 20.88
N LEU A 19 12.36 11.11 21.28
CA LEU A 19 13.47 12.04 21.59
C LEU A 19 14.23 11.66 22.86
N LEU A 20 13.58 11.03 23.83
CA LEU A 20 14.22 10.57 25.08
C LEU A 20 15.00 9.25 24.91
N ALA A 21 14.74 8.47 23.86
CA ALA A 21 15.40 7.18 23.62
C ALA A 21 16.63 7.26 22.70
N GLY A 22 16.93 8.42 22.09
CA GLY A 22 18.04 8.56 21.12
C GLY A 22 17.87 7.72 19.85
N ALA A 23 16.68 7.17 19.61
CA ALA A 23 16.41 6.39 18.41
C ALA A 23 16.42 7.28 17.17
N ALA A 24 17.21 6.91 16.16
CA ALA A 24 17.24 7.63 14.89
C ALA A 24 15.87 7.54 14.21
N LEU A 25 15.33 8.69 13.77
CA LEU A 25 14.08 8.75 13.03
C LEU A 25 14.16 7.86 11.78
N ARG A 26 13.09 7.13 11.53
CA ARG A 26 12.95 6.27 10.34
C ARG A 26 12.79 7.13 9.09
N GLU A 27 13.10 6.57 7.96
CA GLU A 27 12.97 7.25 6.67
C GLU A 27 11.88 6.60 5.81
N VAL A 28 11.25 7.42 4.99
CA VAL A 28 10.22 7.01 4.04
C VAL A 28 10.49 7.61 2.67
N VAL A 29 10.08 6.90 1.63
CA VAL A 29 9.86 7.48 0.30
C VAL A 29 8.36 7.61 0.10
N VAL A 30 7.90 8.83 -0.15
CA VAL A 30 6.49 9.16 -0.30
C VAL A 30 6.24 9.88 -1.63
N SER A 31 5.09 9.64 -2.24
CA SER A 31 4.65 10.44 -3.38
C SER A 31 3.78 11.60 -2.91
N HIS A 32 4.15 12.82 -3.27
CA HIS A 32 3.30 14.00 -3.08
C HIS A 32 3.48 14.99 -4.23
N THR A 33 2.55 15.94 -4.36
CA THR A 33 2.59 16.91 -5.44
C THR A 33 3.70 17.94 -5.23
N ASP A 34 4.42 18.28 -6.32
CA ASP A 34 5.32 19.42 -6.38
C ASP A 34 4.56 20.75 -6.52
N ASP A 35 5.29 21.84 -6.77
CA ASP A 35 4.71 23.18 -6.94
C ASP A 35 3.84 23.31 -8.20
N GLN A 36 4.02 22.42 -9.17
CA GLN A 36 3.22 22.35 -10.40
C GLN A 36 2.00 21.41 -10.25
N GLY A 37 1.79 20.81 -9.08
CA GLY A 37 0.71 19.86 -8.84
C GLY A 37 0.98 18.46 -9.40
N ILE A 38 2.21 18.17 -9.84
CA ILE A 38 2.62 16.86 -10.38
C ILE A 38 3.11 15.96 -9.23
N LEU A 39 2.64 14.72 -9.19
CA LEU A 39 3.13 13.75 -8.19
C LEU A 39 4.60 13.43 -8.43
N GLN A 40 5.43 13.65 -7.42
CA GLN A 40 6.84 13.29 -7.40
C GLN A 40 7.15 12.43 -6.19
N LEU A 41 8.28 11.76 -6.21
CA LEU A 41 8.76 11.01 -5.05
C LEU A 41 9.72 11.85 -4.24
N TYR A 42 9.54 11.79 -2.93
CA TYR A 42 10.39 12.47 -1.95
C TYR A 42 10.87 11.47 -0.90
N ARG A 43 12.13 11.55 -0.52
CA ARG A 43 12.68 10.86 0.65
C ARG A 43 12.74 11.84 1.81
N MET A 44 12.26 11.43 2.98
CA MET A 44 12.22 12.25 4.17
C MET A 44 12.25 11.38 5.43
N LYS A 45 12.52 11.99 6.57
CA LYS A 45 12.28 11.34 7.86
C LYS A 45 10.78 11.25 8.14
N GLU A 46 10.39 10.33 9.02
CA GLU A 46 8.98 10.12 9.39
C GLU A 46 8.28 11.33 10.01
N ASP A 47 9.04 12.28 10.56
CA ASP A 47 8.54 13.57 11.05
C ASP A 47 8.40 14.63 9.95
N GLY A 48 8.70 14.29 8.70
CA GLY A 48 8.67 15.18 7.55
C GLY A 48 9.92 16.03 7.35
N THR A 49 10.92 15.94 8.27
CA THR A 49 12.17 16.70 8.13
C THR A 49 13.12 16.05 7.12
N GLY A 50 14.08 16.82 6.63
CA GLY A 50 15.08 16.36 5.66
C GLY A 50 14.48 15.95 4.32
N SER A 51 13.33 16.49 3.96
CA SER A 51 12.64 16.17 2.70
C SER A 51 13.51 16.54 1.50
N ARG A 52 13.70 15.55 0.60
CA ARG A 52 14.44 15.70 -0.66
C ARG A 52 13.67 15.06 -1.79
N GLN A 53 13.47 15.81 -2.87
CA GLN A 53 12.86 15.30 -4.10
C GLN A 53 13.79 14.30 -4.80
N LEU A 54 13.23 13.16 -5.23
CA LEU A 54 13.95 12.09 -5.92
C LEU A 54 13.63 12.03 -7.41
N THR A 55 12.45 12.49 -7.83
CA THR A 55 11.99 12.41 -9.22
C THR A 55 11.56 13.77 -9.74
N PHE A 56 11.70 13.97 -11.06
CA PHE A 56 11.38 15.22 -11.76
C PHE A 56 10.60 14.91 -13.04
N SER A 57 9.58 14.07 -12.91
CA SER A 57 8.71 13.66 -14.01
C SER A 57 7.77 14.80 -14.42
N LYS A 58 7.46 14.88 -15.72
CA LYS A 58 6.45 15.80 -16.26
C LYS A 58 5.02 15.24 -16.12
N THR A 59 4.88 13.95 -15.84
CA THR A 59 3.59 13.23 -15.88
C THR A 59 3.22 12.55 -14.57
N GLY A 60 4.17 12.42 -13.65
CA GLY A 60 3.97 11.96 -12.29
C GLY A 60 4.50 10.59 -11.96
N CYS A 61 5.11 10.51 -10.78
CA CYS A 61 5.67 9.30 -10.17
C CYS A 61 4.88 8.92 -8.92
N ARG A 62 4.64 7.61 -8.75
CA ARG A 62 3.79 7.08 -7.67
C ARG A 62 4.17 5.66 -7.28
N MET A 63 3.57 5.13 -6.22
CA MET A 63 3.72 3.74 -5.77
C MET A 63 5.19 3.35 -5.57
N PRO A 64 5.96 4.09 -4.76
CA PRO A 64 7.34 3.71 -4.46
C PRO A 64 7.40 2.38 -3.72
N SER A 65 8.45 1.61 -3.97
CA SER A 65 8.79 0.40 -3.24
C SER A 65 10.31 0.36 -3.03
N CYS A 66 10.73 0.44 -1.78
CA CYS A 66 12.13 0.35 -1.39
C CYS A 66 12.52 -1.11 -1.19
N SER A 67 13.72 -1.49 -1.64
CA SER A 67 14.26 -2.83 -1.41
C SER A 67 14.64 -3.08 0.04
N SER A 68 14.69 -4.35 0.44
CA SER A 68 15.00 -4.76 1.81
C SER A 68 16.41 -4.37 2.24
N ASP A 69 17.36 -4.27 1.29
CA ASP A 69 18.73 -3.82 1.55
C ASP A 69 18.86 -2.29 1.68
N GLY A 70 17.75 -1.55 1.52
CA GLY A 70 17.73 -0.10 1.63
C GLY A 70 18.50 0.66 0.55
N LYS A 71 18.83 0.03 -0.59
CA LYS A 71 19.69 0.63 -1.63
C LYS A 71 18.96 0.97 -2.91
N LYS A 72 17.81 0.30 -3.18
CA LYS A 72 17.11 0.35 -4.46
C LYS A 72 15.69 0.87 -4.27
N LEU A 73 15.21 1.55 -5.29
CA LEU A 73 13.85 2.08 -5.38
C LEU A 73 13.25 1.64 -6.72
N VAL A 74 12.04 1.08 -6.66
CA VAL A 74 11.19 0.90 -7.83
C VAL A 74 9.92 1.73 -7.64
N TYR A 75 9.45 2.32 -8.71
CA TYR A 75 8.26 3.15 -8.71
C TYR A 75 7.54 3.10 -10.05
N VAL A 76 6.35 3.65 -10.08
CA VAL A 76 5.53 3.75 -11.28
C VAL A 76 5.55 5.18 -11.78
N GLU A 77 5.90 5.37 -13.06
CA GLU A 77 5.80 6.64 -13.77
C GLU A 77 4.73 6.54 -14.86
N GLN A 78 3.89 7.54 -14.98
CA GLN A 78 2.97 7.64 -16.11
C GLN A 78 3.76 8.10 -17.35
N VAL A 79 3.68 7.35 -18.45
CA VAL A 79 4.33 7.67 -19.74
C VAL A 79 3.29 7.52 -20.84
N GLY A 80 2.72 8.61 -21.29
CA GLY A 80 1.56 8.57 -22.19
C GLY A 80 0.39 7.82 -21.55
N HIS A 81 -0.05 6.76 -22.19
CA HIS A 81 -1.11 5.87 -21.67
C HIS A 81 -0.57 4.72 -20.82
N ALA A 82 0.74 4.53 -20.74
CA ALA A 82 1.36 3.47 -19.96
C ALA A 82 1.64 3.91 -18.51
N MET A 83 1.66 2.93 -17.62
CA MET A 83 2.19 3.01 -16.27
C MET A 83 3.49 2.22 -16.25
N ALA A 84 4.61 2.89 -16.48
CA ALA A 84 5.92 2.27 -16.61
C ALA A 84 6.52 1.97 -15.23
N LEU A 85 7.17 0.81 -15.07
CA LEU A 85 8.03 0.53 -13.92
C LEU A 85 9.41 1.15 -14.15
N ARG A 86 9.83 1.97 -13.20
CA ARG A 86 11.15 2.62 -13.16
C ARG A 86 11.96 2.07 -12.00
N PHE A 87 13.25 1.96 -12.24
CA PHE A 87 14.25 1.67 -11.22
C PHE A 87 15.11 2.91 -10.97
N ALA A 88 15.48 3.12 -9.72
CA ALA A 88 16.53 4.06 -9.32
C ALA A 88 17.32 3.48 -8.14
N ASP A 89 18.49 4.01 -7.84
CA ASP A 89 19.03 3.86 -6.49
C ASP A 89 18.20 4.68 -5.50
N LEU A 90 18.30 4.37 -4.20
CA LEU A 90 17.47 5.03 -3.18
C LEU A 90 17.73 6.54 -3.05
N ASN A 91 18.77 7.06 -3.70
CA ASN A 91 19.07 8.47 -3.75
C ASN A 91 18.51 9.18 -5.00
N GLY A 92 17.74 8.45 -5.83
CA GLY A 92 17.14 8.98 -7.06
C GLY A 92 18.07 8.96 -8.28
N GLY A 93 19.30 8.42 -8.15
CA GLY A 93 20.22 8.25 -9.25
C GLY A 93 20.01 6.96 -10.05
N LYS A 94 20.78 6.79 -11.14
CA LYS A 94 20.78 5.59 -12.00
C LYS A 94 19.40 5.16 -12.50
N VAL A 95 18.57 6.14 -12.90
CA VAL A 95 17.21 5.87 -13.35
C VAL A 95 17.22 5.07 -14.65
N ARG A 96 16.45 3.96 -14.68
CA ARG A 96 16.21 3.17 -15.89
C ARG A 96 14.80 2.61 -15.92
N THR A 97 14.32 2.31 -17.11
CA THR A 97 13.04 1.63 -17.31
C THR A 97 13.20 0.12 -17.11
N LEU A 98 12.35 -0.46 -16.28
CA LEU A 98 12.23 -1.92 -16.14
C LEU A 98 11.20 -2.48 -17.11
N VAL A 99 9.98 -1.88 -17.09
CA VAL A 99 8.89 -2.22 -18.01
C VAL A 99 8.28 -0.92 -18.51
N GLY A 100 8.38 -0.64 -19.81
CA GLY A 100 7.91 0.61 -20.41
C GLY A 100 6.45 0.60 -20.85
N GLU A 101 5.89 -0.58 -21.09
CA GLU A 101 4.60 -0.76 -21.75
C GLU A 101 3.50 -1.30 -20.82
N GLY A 102 2.26 -0.92 -21.11
CA GLY A 102 1.06 -1.41 -20.43
C GLY A 102 0.84 -0.74 -19.07
N MET A 103 -0.06 -1.31 -18.32
CA MET A 103 -0.48 -0.81 -17.01
C MET A 103 0.18 -1.65 -15.91
N ASN A 104 1.29 -1.17 -15.37
CA ASN A 104 2.05 -1.84 -14.31
C ASN A 104 1.86 -1.08 -13.00
N MET A 105 1.50 -1.77 -11.93
CA MET A 105 1.12 -1.15 -10.66
C MET A 105 1.62 -1.98 -9.47
N LEU A 106 1.77 -1.30 -8.33
CA LEU A 106 1.99 -1.92 -7.03
C LEU A 106 3.20 -2.88 -7.02
N PRO A 107 4.39 -2.38 -7.36
CA PRO A 107 5.60 -3.18 -7.23
C PRO A 107 5.88 -3.53 -5.77
N SER A 108 6.38 -4.73 -5.53
CA SER A 108 6.82 -5.23 -4.23
C SER A 108 8.10 -6.04 -4.42
N TRP A 109 9.14 -5.71 -3.65
CA TRP A 109 10.39 -6.47 -3.67
C TRP A 109 10.24 -7.81 -2.96
N LEU A 110 10.93 -8.81 -3.47
CA LEU A 110 11.28 -9.98 -2.67
C LEU A 110 12.41 -9.59 -1.69
N PRO A 111 12.57 -10.32 -0.57
CA PRO A 111 13.57 -9.97 0.45
C PRO A 111 15.02 -10.09 -0.03
N ASP A 112 15.28 -10.78 -1.13
CA ASP A 112 16.59 -10.87 -1.76
C ASP A 112 17.08 -9.56 -2.40
N SER A 113 16.20 -8.56 -2.50
CA SER A 113 16.47 -7.28 -3.16
C SER A 113 16.91 -7.41 -4.63
N GLU A 114 16.65 -8.55 -5.26
CA GLU A 114 16.96 -8.84 -6.67
C GLU A 114 15.71 -9.08 -7.50
N HIS A 115 14.68 -9.68 -6.89
CA HIS A 115 13.42 -9.96 -7.56
C HIS A 115 12.33 -8.99 -7.15
N LEU A 116 11.52 -8.64 -8.13
CA LEU A 116 10.37 -7.76 -8.02
C LEU A 116 9.13 -8.49 -8.50
N ILE A 117 8.04 -8.38 -7.73
CA ILE A 117 6.69 -8.78 -8.17
C ILE A 117 5.83 -7.54 -8.34
N TRP A 118 4.90 -7.57 -9.30
CA TRP A 118 3.98 -6.45 -9.52
C TRP A 118 2.67 -6.92 -10.16
N MET A 119 1.68 -6.07 -10.09
CA MET A 119 0.40 -6.24 -10.78
C MET A 119 0.50 -5.68 -12.19
N LYS A 120 0.26 -6.50 -13.21
CA LYS A 120 0.06 -6.07 -14.61
C LYS A 120 -1.42 -6.13 -14.94
N VAL A 121 -1.97 -5.00 -15.33
CA VAL A 121 -3.39 -4.82 -15.60
C VAL A 121 -3.63 -4.90 -17.11
N LYS A 122 -4.72 -5.59 -17.50
CA LYS A 122 -5.32 -5.46 -18.83
C LYS A 122 -6.51 -4.50 -18.70
N PRO A 123 -6.35 -3.22 -19.07
CA PRO A 123 -7.38 -2.22 -18.82
C PRO A 123 -8.71 -2.58 -19.49
N GLN A 124 -9.80 -2.38 -18.75
CA GLN A 124 -11.16 -2.43 -19.28
C GLN A 124 -11.95 -1.21 -18.78
N PRO A 125 -12.77 -0.59 -19.63
CA PRO A 125 -13.59 0.54 -19.23
C PRO A 125 -14.51 0.21 -18.06
N LYS A 126 -14.62 1.12 -17.10
CA LYS A 126 -15.52 1.02 -15.95
C LYS A 126 -15.33 -0.21 -15.06
N GLN A 127 -14.17 -0.84 -15.09
CA GLN A 127 -13.84 -1.98 -14.23
C GLN A 127 -12.68 -1.63 -13.29
N ASP A 128 -12.72 -2.17 -12.06
CA ASP A 128 -11.58 -2.09 -11.14
C ASP A 128 -10.35 -2.75 -11.78
N PRO A 129 -9.21 -2.06 -11.85
CA PRO A 129 -7.96 -2.63 -12.36
C PRO A 129 -7.61 -3.97 -11.72
N ALA A 130 -7.91 -4.17 -10.43
CA ALA A 130 -7.63 -5.42 -9.74
C ALA A 130 -8.42 -6.60 -10.30
N ARG A 131 -9.62 -6.38 -10.83
CA ARG A 131 -10.48 -7.43 -11.41
C ARG A 131 -10.04 -7.91 -12.79
N ASN A 132 -9.00 -7.30 -13.36
CA ASN A 132 -8.47 -7.69 -14.67
C ASN A 132 -6.95 -7.61 -14.71
N SER A 133 -6.32 -8.28 -13.76
CA SER A 133 -4.87 -8.24 -13.58
C SER A 133 -4.27 -9.61 -13.29
N GLN A 134 -2.97 -9.69 -13.56
CA GLN A 134 -2.14 -10.84 -13.20
C GLN A 134 -0.86 -10.36 -12.53
N ILE A 135 -0.31 -11.22 -11.69
CA ILE A 135 0.97 -10.97 -11.02
C ILE A 135 2.11 -11.39 -11.94
N HIS A 136 3.10 -10.53 -12.06
CA HIS A 136 4.34 -10.76 -12.77
C HIS A 136 5.52 -10.74 -11.80
N ILE A 137 6.61 -11.40 -12.18
CA ILE A 137 7.89 -11.41 -11.47
C ILE A 137 9.02 -11.12 -12.45
N MET A 138 10.05 -10.39 -11.99
CA MET A 138 11.27 -10.16 -12.76
C MET A 138 12.51 -10.26 -11.87
N ASN A 139 13.63 -10.61 -12.46
CA ASN A 139 14.94 -10.28 -11.90
C ASN A 139 15.32 -8.87 -12.38
N VAL A 140 15.55 -7.97 -11.44
CA VAL A 140 15.78 -6.54 -11.75
C VAL A 140 17.14 -6.34 -12.44
N THR A 141 18.12 -7.21 -12.22
CA THR A 141 19.45 -7.11 -12.81
C THR A 141 19.45 -7.56 -14.26
N THR A 142 18.88 -8.72 -14.56
CA THR A 142 18.84 -9.27 -15.92
C THR A 142 17.73 -8.68 -16.78
N GLY A 143 16.65 -8.18 -16.14
CA GLY A 143 15.45 -7.70 -16.83
C GLY A 143 14.51 -8.83 -17.28
N GLU A 144 14.89 -10.09 -17.08
CA GLU A 144 14.01 -11.23 -17.38
C GLU A 144 12.78 -11.20 -16.54
N HIS A 145 11.61 -11.29 -17.18
CA HIS A 145 10.33 -11.25 -16.49
C HIS A 145 9.32 -12.20 -17.10
N ARG A 146 8.42 -12.68 -16.26
CA ARG A 146 7.33 -13.58 -16.65
C ARG A 146 6.11 -13.36 -15.79
N ARG A 147 5.00 -13.92 -16.20
CA ARG A 147 3.85 -14.08 -15.29
C ARG A 147 4.24 -15.01 -14.15
N LEU A 148 3.85 -14.65 -12.93
CA LEU A 148 4.18 -15.45 -11.76
C LEU A 148 3.42 -16.78 -11.77
N PHE A 149 2.09 -16.70 -11.86
CA PHE A 149 1.24 -17.89 -11.97
C PHE A 149 1.11 -18.33 -13.43
N THR A 150 1.36 -19.61 -13.67
CA THR A 150 1.31 -20.21 -15.03
C THR A 150 0.23 -21.28 -15.17
N ASN A 151 -0.29 -21.80 -14.04
CA ASN A 151 -1.36 -22.79 -14.04
C ASN A 151 -2.66 -22.20 -14.65
N PRO A 152 -3.26 -22.84 -15.68
CA PRO A 152 -4.48 -22.35 -16.34
C PRO A 152 -5.65 -22.09 -15.38
N GLU A 153 -5.83 -22.91 -14.35
CA GLU A 153 -6.91 -22.72 -13.37
C GLU A 153 -6.77 -21.41 -12.60
N GLN A 154 -5.54 -21.04 -12.24
CA GLN A 154 -5.28 -19.77 -11.55
C GLN A 154 -5.46 -18.57 -12.47
N LEU A 155 -5.24 -18.75 -13.78
CA LEU A 155 -5.39 -17.70 -14.78
C LEU A 155 -6.83 -17.39 -15.15
N LYS A 156 -7.78 -18.23 -14.76
CA LYS A 156 -9.22 -17.95 -14.87
C LYS A 156 -9.66 -16.83 -13.93
N HIS A 157 -8.86 -16.53 -12.93
CA HIS A 157 -9.14 -15.52 -11.91
C HIS A 157 -8.21 -14.31 -12.04
N SER A 158 -8.67 -13.17 -11.60
CA SER A 158 -7.81 -12.03 -11.39
C SER A 158 -6.95 -12.26 -10.15
N ASN A 159 -5.66 -11.96 -10.28
CA ASN A 159 -4.68 -12.02 -9.21
C ASN A 159 -3.95 -10.68 -9.17
N ALA A 160 -4.06 -9.96 -8.06
CA ALA A 160 -3.69 -8.56 -7.97
C ALA A 160 -3.02 -8.18 -6.64
N MET A 161 -2.39 -7.02 -6.60
CA MET A 161 -1.86 -6.39 -5.39
C MET A 161 -0.95 -7.33 -4.59
N PRO A 162 0.12 -7.88 -5.19
CA PRO A 162 0.98 -8.85 -4.52
C PRO A 162 1.87 -8.18 -3.47
N ALA A 163 2.14 -8.93 -2.40
CA ALA A 163 3.15 -8.61 -1.39
C ALA A 163 3.95 -9.86 -1.05
N ALA A 164 5.28 -9.79 -1.17
CA ALA A 164 6.16 -10.89 -0.81
C ALA A 164 6.27 -11.06 0.71
N SER A 165 6.31 -12.29 1.19
CA SER A 165 6.60 -12.58 2.59
C SER A 165 8.06 -12.22 2.93
N PRO A 166 8.39 -11.87 4.19
CA PRO A 166 9.76 -11.56 4.58
C PRO A 166 10.75 -12.72 4.39
N LYS A 167 10.24 -13.96 4.34
CA LYS A 167 11.05 -15.15 4.03
C LYS A 167 11.23 -15.40 2.54
N GLY A 168 10.49 -14.69 1.67
CA GLY A 168 10.59 -14.82 0.22
C GLY A 168 10.00 -16.10 -0.37
N ASN A 169 9.32 -16.92 0.42
CA ASN A 169 8.77 -18.20 -0.02
C ASN A 169 7.26 -18.19 -0.27
N GLN A 170 6.58 -17.11 0.11
CA GLN A 170 5.14 -16.93 -0.05
C GLN A 170 4.81 -15.53 -0.57
N ILE A 171 3.62 -15.40 -1.12
CA ILE A 171 3.01 -14.10 -1.43
C ILE A 171 1.62 -14.01 -0.81
N ALA A 172 1.28 -12.82 -0.34
CA ALA A 172 -0.10 -12.42 -0.12
C ALA A 172 -0.59 -11.64 -1.33
N PHE A 173 -1.81 -11.85 -1.75
CA PHE A 173 -2.41 -11.19 -2.90
C PHE A 173 -3.92 -11.18 -2.78
N ILE A 174 -4.59 -10.36 -3.59
CA ILE A 174 -6.04 -10.44 -3.71
C ILE A 174 -6.44 -11.20 -4.97
N SER A 175 -7.53 -11.96 -4.87
CA SER A 175 -8.09 -12.70 -6.01
C SER A 175 -9.60 -12.85 -5.87
N ASN A 176 -10.29 -12.88 -7.02
CA ASN A 176 -11.74 -13.08 -7.10
C ASN A 176 -12.14 -14.57 -7.24
N ARG A 177 -11.25 -15.50 -6.95
CA ARG A 177 -11.51 -16.95 -7.07
C ARG A 177 -12.59 -17.48 -6.11
N SER A 178 -12.96 -16.71 -5.09
CA SER A 178 -14.11 -17.00 -4.21
C SER A 178 -15.34 -16.14 -4.51
N GLY A 179 -15.39 -15.47 -5.66
CA GLY A 179 -16.43 -14.53 -6.04
C GLY A 179 -15.96 -13.08 -5.96
N GLU A 180 -15.83 -12.54 -4.77
CA GLU A 180 -15.33 -11.18 -4.55
C GLU A 180 -13.83 -11.17 -4.28
N MET A 181 -13.21 -9.97 -4.42
CA MET A 181 -11.79 -9.79 -4.16
C MET A 181 -11.48 -10.02 -2.69
N ARG A 182 -10.69 -11.04 -2.38
CA ARG A 182 -10.32 -11.48 -1.03
C ARG A 182 -8.80 -11.66 -0.91
N VAL A 183 -8.31 -11.66 0.31
CA VAL A 183 -6.88 -11.90 0.61
C VAL A 183 -6.59 -13.40 0.62
N TRP A 184 -5.62 -13.77 -0.19
CA TRP A 184 -5.10 -15.12 -0.35
C TRP A 184 -3.60 -15.15 -0.08
N VAL A 185 -3.11 -16.30 0.33
CA VAL A 185 -1.67 -16.61 0.44
C VAL A 185 -1.38 -17.88 -0.36
N SER A 186 -0.27 -17.87 -1.09
CA SER A 186 0.25 -19.04 -1.80
C SER A 186 1.78 -19.06 -1.74
N ASP A 187 2.41 -20.12 -2.22
CA ASP A 187 3.81 -20.07 -2.59
C ASP A 187 4.06 -19.19 -3.84
N LEU A 188 5.32 -19.06 -4.25
CA LEU A 188 5.69 -18.23 -5.42
C LEU A 188 5.23 -18.82 -6.78
N ASN A 189 4.78 -20.08 -6.83
CA ASN A 189 4.20 -20.68 -8.03
C ASN A 189 2.67 -20.54 -8.06
N GLY A 190 2.09 -20.07 -6.94
CA GLY A 190 0.65 -19.98 -6.74
C GLY A 190 0.04 -21.26 -6.22
N ASP A 191 0.86 -22.28 -5.92
CA ASP A 191 0.38 -23.53 -5.35
C ASP A 191 0.02 -23.33 -3.87
N GLY A 192 -0.86 -24.20 -3.37
CA GLY A 192 -1.34 -24.10 -2.00
C GLY A 192 -2.12 -22.82 -1.68
N ALA A 193 -2.71 -22.16 -2.70
CA ALA A 193 -3.44 -20.93 -2.50
C ALA A 193 -4.58 -21.10 -1.50
N LYS A 194 -4.51 -20.35 -0.41
CA LYS A 194 -5.44 -20.41 0.73
C LYS A 194 -6.06 -19.06 0.97
N LEU A 195 -7.39 -19.04 1.11
CA LEU A 195 -8.13 -17.88 1.60
C LEU A 195 -7.82 -17.67 3.08
N ILE A 196 -7.31 -16.51 3.46
CA ILE A 196 -6.93 -16.23 4.85
C ILE A 196 -7.80 -15.18 5.54
N SER A 197 -8.55 -14.42 4.79
CA SER A 197 -9.42 -13.39 5.35
C SER A 197 -10.75 -13.31 4.61
N LYS A 198 -11.83 -13.17 5.39
CA LYS A 198 -13.17 -12.80 4.89
C LYS A 198 -13.65 -11.58 5.67
N PRO A 199 -14.39 -10.65 5.06
CA PRO A 199 -15.01 -9.55 5.78
C PRO A 199 -16.12 -10.06 6.72
N GLU A 200 -16.43 -9.31 7.77
CA GLU A 200 -17.54 -9.62 8.68
C GLU A 200 -18.90 -9.48 7.97
N GLN A 201 -18.98 -8.52 7.05
CA GLN A 201 -20.14 -8.32 6.19
C GLN A 201 -19.67 -8.37 4.75
N GLU A 202 -20.24 -9.24 3.94
CA GLU A 202 -19.87 -9.40 2.54
C GLU A 202 -20.53 -8.34 1.64
N TYR A 203 -21.58 -7.67 2.10
CA TYR A 203 -22.35 -6.70 1.35
C TYR A 203 -22.76 -5.50 2.21
N HIS A 204 -22.71 -4.30 1.63
CA HIS A 204 -23.13 -3.06 2.29
C HIS A 204 -24.50 -2.63 1.79
N GLU A 205 -25.54 -2.88 2.59
CA GLU A 205 -26.95 -2.72 2.21
C GLU A 205 -27.31 -1.29 1.75
N ALA A 206 -26.87 -0.28 2.50
CA ALA A 206 -27.21 1.12 2.18
C ALA A 206 -26.54 1.63 0.90
N ILE A 207 -25.36 1.11 0.53
CA ILE A 207 -24.64 1.48 -0.69
C ILE A 207 -25.01 0.53 -1.84
N LYS A 208 -25.57 -0.63 -1.52
CA LYS A 208 -25.90 -1.73 -2.46
C LYS A 208 -24.67 -2.18 -3.24
N ALA A 209 -23.62 -2.54 -2.54
CA ALA A 209 -22.36 -2.97 -3.13
C ALA A 209 -21.61 -3.97 -2.24
N PRO A 210 -20.83 -4.89 -2.81
CA PRO A 210 -20.02 -5.83 -2.04
C PRO A 210 -18.91 -5.13 -1.28
N ILE A 211 -18.54 -5.70 -0.13
CA ILE A 211 -17.32 -5.35 0.58
C ILE A 211 -16.17 -6.18 0.02
N GLU A 212 -15.10 -5.53 -0.36
CA GLU A 212 -13.89 -6.13 -0.89
C GLU A 212 -12.70 -5.94 0.03
N GLN A 213 -11.68 -6.76 -0.17
CA GLN A 213 -10.39 -6.66 0.52
C GLN A 213 -9.32 -6.22 -0.47
N LYS A 214 -8.40 -5.37 -0.03
CA LYS A 214 -7.38 -4.78 -0.90
C LYS A 214 -6.06 -4.58 -0.16
N VAL A 215 -4.98 -4.57 -0.94
CA VAL A 215 -3.64 -4.16 -0.53
C VAL A 215 -3.13 -4.96 0.68
N PRO A 216 -2.98 -6.28 0.54
CA PRO A 216 -2.33 -7.06 1.59
C PRO A 216 -0.85 -6.68 1.68
N VAL A 217 -0.34 -6.58 2.91
CA VAL A 217 1.08 -6.34 3.20
C VAL A 217 1.51 -7.17 4.41
N TRP A 218 2.66 -7.84 4.31
CA TRP A 218 3.21 -8.64 5.39
C TRP A 218 3.87 -7.80 6.48
N SER A 219 3.71 -8.22 7.74
CA SER A 219 4.54 -7.71 8.83
C SER A 219 6.01 -8.13 8.65
N PRO A 220 6.97 -7.35 9.16
CA PRO A 220 8.40 -7.68 9.05
C PRO A 220 8.77 -9.06 9.63
N ASP A 221 8.08 -9.50 10.67
CA ASP A 221 8.28 -10.82 11.28
C ASP A 221 7.57 -11.97 10.56
N GLY A 222 6.74 -11.66 9.55
CA GLY A 222 5.98 -12.63 8.75
C GLY A 222 4.82 -13.30 9.47
N LYS A 223 4.41 -12.83 10.65
CA LYS A 223 3.31 -13.42 11.40
C LYS A 223 1.95 -12.89 10.99
N TRP A 224 1.89 -11.63 10.51
CA TRP A 224 0.67 -10.92 10.23
C TRP A 224 0.63 -10.38 8.80
N ILE A 225 -0.58 -10.21 8.30
CA ILE A 225 -0.86 -9.53 7.05
C ILE A 225 -1.88 -8.43 7.34
N ALA A 226 -1.50 -7.18 7.07
CA ALA A 226 -2.44 -6.07 7.08
C ALA A 226 -3.10 -5.93 5.71
N HIS A 227 -4.37 -5.58 5.70
CA HIS A 227 -5.14 -5.26 4.50
C HIS A 227 -6.25 -4.27 4.85
N TRP A 228 -6.86 -3.64 3.89
CA TRP A 228 -8.07 -2.87 4.14
C TRP A 228 -9.30 -3.50 3.50
N GLU A 229 -10.45 -3.21 4.08
CA GLU A 229 -11.77 -3.63 3.62
C GLU A 229 -12.66 -2.41 3.41
N GLY A 230 -13.52 -2.51 2.43
CA GLY A 230 -14.54 -1.51 2.17
C GLY A 230 -15.24 -1.72 0.84
N VAL A 231 -16.23 -0.90 0.59
CA VAL A 231 -16.91 -0.84 -0.70
C VAL A 231 -15.92 -0.38 -1.77
N GLU A 232 -15.98 -1.00 -2.92
CA GLU A 232 -15.09 -0.69 -4.04
C GLU A 232 -15.19 0.78 -4.46
N MET A 233 -14.01 1.43 -4.58
CA MET A 233 -13.93 2.85 -4.93
C MET A 233 -14.49 3.20 -6.31
N ILE A 234 -14.70 2.22 -7.20
CA ILE A 234 -15.29 2.44 -8.52
C ILE A 234 -16.71 3.02 -8.43
N HIS A 235 -17.38 2.85 -7.28
CA HIS A 235 -18.68 3.43 -7.02
C HIS A 235 -18.65 4.92 -6.63
N MET A 236 -17.44 5.50 -6.45
CA MET A 236 -17.28 6.92 -6.13
C MET A 236 -17.42 7.81 -7.36
N SER A 237 -17.77 9.07 -7.14
CA SER A 237 -18.01 10.09 -8.17
C SER A 237 -16.88 10.21 -9.20
N LYS A 238 -15.64 10.11 -8.76
CA LYS A 238 -14.46 10.19 -9.64
C LYS A 238 -14.39 9.08 -10.70
N PHE A 239 -15.05 7.94 -10.47
CA PHE A 239 -15.09 6.83 -11.43
C PHE A 239 -16.42 6.74 -12.17
N THR A 240 -17.52 7.10 -11.51
CA THR A 240 -18.86 7.07 -12.11
C THR A 240 -19.14 8.28 -13.00
N GLY A 241 -18.42 9.39 -12.80
CA GLY A 241 -18.71 10.68 -13.42
C GLY A 241 -19.96 11.38 -12.86
N ILE A 242 -20.63 10.78 -11.87
CA ILE A 242 -21.83 11.32 -11.22
C ILE A 242 -21.38 11.98 -9.92
N ASN A 243 -21.45 13.30 -9.85
CA ASN A 243 -21.06 14.04 -8.64
C ASN A 243 -22.03 13.75 -7.49
N ASN A 244 -21.60 12.97 -6.51
CA ASN A 244 -22.34 12.63 -5.31
C ASN A 244 -21.43 12.58 -4.08
N PRO A 245 -21.07 13.74 -3.51
CA PRO A 245 -20.15 13.81 -2.37
C PRO A 245 -20.64 13.04 -1.13
N LYS A 246 -21.96 12.99 -0.91
CA LYS A 246 -22.55 12.23 0.20
C LYS A 246 -22.30 10.73 0.04
N ARG A 247 -22.46 10.20 -1.17
CA ARG A 247 -22.16 8.80 -1.48
C ARG A 247 -20.66 8.52 -1.34
N ASP A 248 -19.81 9.42 -1.82
CA ASP A 248 -18.36 9.29 -1.69
C ASP A 248 -17.93 9.21 -0.22
N GLN A 249 -18.54 10.06 0.63
CA GLN A 249 -18.30 10.02 2.07
C GLN A 249 -18.79 8.73 2.71
N GLN A 250 -19.95 8.21 2.31
CA GLN A 250 -20.47 6.94 2.77
C GLN A 250 -19.54 5.77 2.39
N ILE A 251 -19.04 5.75 1.15
CA ILE A 251 -18.09 4.74 0.69
C ILE A 251 -16.78 4.84 1.49
N ALA A 252 -16.20 6.03 1.63
CA ALA A 252 -14.99 6.24 2.42
C ALA A 252 -15.16 5.82 3.89
N ALA A 253 -16.38 5.95 4.44
CA ALA A 253 -16.70 5.52 5.80
C ALA A 253 -16.62 3.99 5.98
N THR A 254 -16.71 3.21 4.91
CA THR A 254 -16.56 1.74 4.96
C THR A 254 -15.13 1.27 5.08
N PHE A 255 -14.13 2.13 4.79
CA PHE A 255 -12.73 1.74 4.74
C PHE A 255 -12.17 1.51 6.14
N ASN A 256 -11.73 0.28 6.37
CA ASN A 256 -11.13 -0.14 7.63
C ASN A 256 -9.90 -1.00 7.36
N VAL A 257 -8.85 -0.77 8.14
CA VAL A 257 -7.65 -1.60 8.15
C VAL A 257 -7.82 -2.73 9.15
N TRP A 258 -7.44 -3.91 8.73
CA TRP A 258 -7.45 -5.15 9.48
C TRP A 258 -6.07 -5.79 9.45
N VAL A 259 -5.78 -6.57 10.48
CA VAL A 259 -4.66 -7.50 10.48
C VAL A 259 -5.20 -8.91 10.66
N VAL A 260 -4.61 -9.85 9.93
CA VAL A 260 -4.92 -11.28 10.02
C VAL A 260 -3.62 -12.05 10.17
N SER A 261 -3.61 -13.09 11.02
CA SER A 261 -2.46 -13.99 11.10
C SER A 261 -2.24 -14.71 9.77
N HIS A 262 -0.99 -15.03 9.44
CA HIS A 262 -0.64 -15.68 8.16
C HIS A 262 -1.34 -17.02 7.94
N ASP A 263 -1.79 -17.68 9.00
CA ASP A 263 -2.56 -18.94 8.96
C ASP A 263 -4.08 -18.72 8.88
N GLY A 264 -4.54 -17.46 9.00
CA GLY A 264 -5.94 -17.05 8.92
C GLY A 264 -6.77 -17.28 10.18
N LYS A 265 -6.15 -17.72 11.30
CA LYS A 265 -6.90 -18.09 12.53
C LYS A 265 -7.25 -16.90 13.40
N GLN A 266 -6.47 -15.83 13.36
CA GLN A 266 -6.68 -14.64 14.15
C GLN A 266 -6.90 -13.45 13.23
N ARG A 267 -7.87 -12.61 13.55
CA ARG A 267 -8.19 -11.41 12.77
C ARG A 267 -8.62 -10.30 13.73
N ARG A 268 -8.10 -9.10 13.49
CA ARG A 268 -8.38 -7.95 14.33
C ARG A 268 -8.51 -6.67 13.49
N LYS A 269 -9.50 -5.85 13.83
CA LYS A 269 -9.67 -4.52 13.27
C LYS A 269 -8.66 -3.57 13.90
N VAL A 270 -7.88 -2.89 13.06
CA VAL A 270 -6.92 -1.85 13.47
C VAL A 270 -7.61 -0.50 13.57
N GLY A 271 -8.52 -0.21 12.65
CA GLY A 271 -9.35 0.99 12.66
C GLY A 271 -9.63 1.52 11.25
N ARG A 272 -10.24 2.71 11.16
CA ARG A 272 -10.60 3.33 9.88
C ARG A 272 -9.36 3.71 9.08
N GLY A 273 -9.40 3.54 7.77
CA GLY A 273 -8.34 3.90 6.84
C GLY A 273 -8.19 2.90 5.70
N ASP A 274 -7.28 3.22 4.79
CA ASP A 274 -6.91 2.42 3.64
C ASP A 274 -5.38 2.33 3.51
N ASP A 275 -4.90 1.70 2.44
CA ASP A 275 -3.49 1.59 2.07
C ASP A 275 -2.53 1.30 3.25
N PRO A 276 -2.75 0.20 4.01
CA PRO A 276 -1.86 -0.14 5.12
C PRO A 276 -0.44 -0.44 4.65
N THR A 277 0.53 -0.16 5.51
CA THR A 277 1.89 -0.65 5.37
C THR A 277 2.49 -0.90 6.76
N TRP A 278 3.57 -1.66 6.83
CA TRP A 278 4.27 -1.95 8.07
C TRP A 278 5.56 -1.14 8.16
N SER A 279 5.79 -0.51 9.29
CA SER A 279 7.11 0.04 9.60
C SER A 279 8.12 -1.08 9.84
N PRO A 280 9.42 -0.82 9.69
CA PRO A 280 10.47 -1.83 9.93
C PRO A 280 10.45 -2.46 11.32
N ASP A 281 9.93 -1.75 12.31
CA ASP A 281 9.80 -2.17 13.70
C ASP A 281 8.40 -2.73 14.05
N GLY A 282 7.58 -3.04 13.06
CA GLY A 282 6.37 -3.83 13.23
C GLY A 282 5.08 -3.06 13.53
N PHE A 283 5.06 -1.74 13.34
CA PHE A 283 3.83 -0.97 13.45
C PHE A 283 3.07 -0.89 12.14
N VAL A 284 1.75 -1.05 12.18
CA VAL A 284 0.88 -0.80 11.04
C VAL A 284 0.62 0.70 10.92
N THR A 285 0.91 1.22 9.73
CA THR A 285 0.48 2.56 9.33
C THR A 285 -0.73 2.46 8.42
N ARG A 286 -1.55 3.48 8.43
CA ARG A 286 -2.73 3.60 7.57
C ARG A 286 -2.91 5.02 7.10
N ALA A 287 -3.37 5.18 5.86
CA ALA A 287 -3.89 6.45 5.39
C ALA A 287 -5.29 6.68 5.98
N TYR A 288 -5.59 7.89 6.37
CA TYR A 288 -6.93 8.25 6.82
C TYR A 288 -7.72 8.80 5.62
N PRO A 289 -8.84 8.20 5.25
CA PRO A 289 -9.68 8.75 4.18
C PRO A 289 -10.44 9.99 4.70
N GLU A 290 -9.74 11.10 4.87
CA GLU A 290 -10.40 12.38 5.01
C GLU A 290 -10.93 12.82 3.63
N PRO A 291 -12.06 13.56 3.58
CA PRO A 291 -12.62 14.04 2.31
C PRO A 291 -11.65 14.94 1.51
N LYS A 292 -10.63 15.46 2.15
CA LYS A 292 -9.48 16.12 1.54
C LYS A 292 -8.29 15.18 1.66
N ARG A 293 -7.80 14.63 0.55
CA ARG A 293 -6.56 13.86 0.48
C ARG A 293 -5.44 14.62 1.20
N GLY A 294 -4.78 14.02 2.16
CA GLY A 294 -3.69 14.64 2.91
C GLY A 294 -3.82 14.57 4.43
N GLY A 295 -4.70 13.71 4.94
CA GLY A 295 -4.77 13.43 6.38
C GLY A 295 -3.48 12.76 6.89
N PRO A 296 -3.18 12.85 8.20
CA PRO A 296 -1.97 12.28 8.77
C PRO A 296 -1.95 10.76 8.64
N LEU A 297 -0.77 10.22 8.31
CA LEU A 297 -0.52 8.79 8.47
C LEU A 297 -0.44 8.49 9.97
N VAL A 298 -1.26 7.56 10.43
CA VAL A 298 -1.29 7.16 11.82
C VAL A 298 -0.66 5.79 11.96
N MET A 299 0.39 5.67 12.76
CA MET A 299 0.94 4.39 13.17
C MET A 299 0.17 3.85 14.36
N ILE A 300 -0.11 2.55 14.33
CA ILE A 300 -0.85 1.85 15.39
C ILE A 300 -0.05 0.61 15.74
N GLU A 301 0.24 0.44 17.00
CA GLU A 301 0.76 -0.82 17.50
C GLU A 301 -0.30 -1.91 17.35
N THR A 302 0.10 -3.07 16.80
CA THR A 302 -0.84 -4.13 16.47
C THR A 302 -1.34 -4.91 17.69
N GLU A 303 -0.61 -4.92 18.80
CA GLU A 303 -0.98 -5.65 20.01
C GLU A 303 -1.90 -4.84 20.93
N THR A 304 -1.60 -3.56 21.13
CA THR A 304 -2.35 -2.71 22.08
C THR A 304 -3.39 -1.83 21.42
N GLY A 305 -3.28 -1.57 20.12
CA GLY A 305 -4.14 -0.62 19.42
C GLY A 305 -3.83 0.85 19.75
N GLU A 306 -2.76 1.12 20.48
CA GLU A 306 -2.35 2.49 20.83
C GLU A 306 -1.85 3.26 19.61
N LYS A 307 -2.28 4.51 19.50
CA LYS A 307 -1.88 5.44 18.45
C LYS A 307 -0.59 6.13 18.89
N THR A 308 0.53 5.81 18.24
CA THR A 308 1.80 6.33 18.71
C THR A 308 2.39 7.43 17.85
N LEU A 309 2.06 7.59 16.57
CA LEU A 309 2.67 8.67 15.79
C LEU A 309 1.89 9.02 14.53
N SER A 310 1.94 10.30 14.15
CA SER A 310 1.55 10.73 12.81
C SER A 310 2.79 11.09 12.00
N ILE A 311 2.96 10.49 10.83
CA ILE A 311 3.80 11.09 9.80
C ILE A 311 3.07 12.35 9.36
N VAL A 312 3.67 13.50 9.57
CA VAL A 312 3.08 14.78 9.15
C VAL A 312 3.34 14.93 7.65
N PRO A 313 2.33 14.73 6.79
CA PRO A 313 2.52 15.02 5.38
C PRO A 313 2.75 16.52 5.21
N PRO A 314 3.59 16.92 4.28
CA PRO A 314 3.62 18.32 3.86
C PRO A 314 2.21 18.70 3.39
N LYS A 315 1.84 19.99 3.49
CA LYS A 315 0.49 20.56 3.23
C LYS A 315 -0.12 20.30 1.83
N ARG A 316 0.30 19.26 1.12
CA ARG A 316 -0.04 18.96 -0.28
C ARG A 316 -0.63 17.57 -0.42
N ASN A 317 -1.34 17.31 -1.50
CA ASN A 317 -1.85 15.98 -1.85
C ASN A 317 -0.70 14.97 -1.92
N TRP A 318 -0.79 13.91 -1.15
CA TRP A 318 0.19 12.83 -1.13
C TRP A 318 -0.48 11.49 -1.50
N GLY A 319 0.33 10.54 -1.92
CA GLY A 319 -0.09 9.19 -2.27
C GLY A 319 0.59 8.15 -1.40
N ARG A 320 0.77 6.96 -1.96
CA ARG A 320 1.44 5.84 -1.28
C ARG A 320 2.87 6.18 -0.91
N PHE A 321 3.34 5.53 0.14
CA PHE A 321 4.72 5.61 0.61
C PHE A 321 5.30 4.20 0.84
N SER A 322 6.63 4.14 0.93
CA SER A 322 7.39 2.96 1.30
C SER A 322 8.39 3.30 2.38
N TRP A 323 8.51 2.46 3.38
CA TRP A 323 9.56 2.55 4.38
C TRP A 323 10.92 2.27 3.76
N VAL A 324 11.94 2.98 4.24
CA VAL A 324 13.33 2.68 3.92
C VAL A 324 13.88 1.73 4.98
N TYR A 325 14.24 0.55 4.57
CA TYR A 325 14.88 -0.42 5.44
C TYR A 325 16.36 -0.05 5.57
N LYS A 326 16.87 -0.01 6.79
CA LYS A 326 18.33 0.08 7.01
C LYS A 326 18.86 -1.34 6.94
N SER A 327 19.91 -1.58 6.14
CA SER A 327 20.65 -2.84 6.25
C SER A 327 21.15 -2.97 7.69
N LEU A 328 20.75 -4.05 8.35
CA LEU A 328 21.27 -4.42 9.66
C LEU A 328 22.78 -4.64 9.59
#